data_3c97702d5dbce706200f75a572c74c88
#
_entry.id   3c97702d5dbce706200f75a572c74c88
#
_cell.length_a   1.000
_cell.length_b   1.000
_cell.length_c   1.000
_cell.angle_alpha   90.00
_cell.angle_beta   90.00
_cell.angle_gamma   90.00
#
_symmetry.space_group_name_H-M   'P 1'
#
loop_
_entity.id
_entity.type
_entity.pdbx_description
1 polymer ?
#
loop_
_entity_poly.entity_id
_entity_poly.type
_entity_poly.pdbx_seq_one_letter_code
_entity_poly.pdbx_strand_id
1 'polypeptide(L)'
;MGGDGWSRTGAYQPDLAAAFRGEQEREWAEDDHGFGDMTAEERWRDPDWQEYVMTGGTGSVLDQIRVVPEDDFREGPFMRPLTDAEVRAWCPGGRPTETDWVEALSSGRLDYPDRAAGNCTVLYDEDGKPALIGWWGVTAD
;
A
#
# COMPACT_ATOMS: atom_id res chain seq x y z
N MET A 1 -6.38 7.02 -19.43
CA MET A 1 -7.08 7.01 -18.15
C MET A 1 -6.20 6.39 -17.10
N GLY A 2 -6.24 6.88 -15.89
CA GLY A 2 -5.48 6.34 -14.78
C GLY A 2 -6.10 5.06 -14.25
N GLY A 3 -5.35 4.27 -13.53
CA GLY A 3 -5.84 3.06 -12.89
C GLY A 3 -6.83 3.33 -11.76
N ASP A 4 -7.27 2.27 -11.11
CA ASP A 4 -8.24 2.34 -10.02
C ASP A 4 -7.53 2.47 -8.66
N GLY A 5 -8.01 3.40 -7.83
CA GLY A 5 -7.53 3.53 -6.46
C GLY A 5 -8.07 2.40 -5.57
N TRP A 6 -7.24 1.94 -4.66
CA TRP A 6 -7.61 0.92 -3.69
C TRP A 6 -7.05 1.28 -2.31
N SER A 7 -7.68 0.79 -1.26
CA SER A 7 -7.23 1.01 0.12
C SER A 7 -7.58 -0.20 0.99
N ARG A 8 -6.71 -0.50 1.95
CA ARG A 8 -6.87 -1.60 2.92
C ARG A 8 -6.24 -1.20 4.23
N THR A 9 -6.68 -1.81 5.31
CA THR A 9 -5.98 -1.72 6.60
C THR A 9 -5.42 -3.08 6.98
N GLY A 10 -4.36 -3.09 7.75
CA GLY A 10 -3.78 -4.29 8.32
C GLY A 10 -3.28 -4.03 9.73
N ALA A 11 -2.92 -5.09 10.45
CA ALA A 11 -2.42 -4.98 11.80
C ALA A 11 -1.08 -4.23 11.84
N TYR A 12 -0.93 -3.38 12.85
CA TYR A 12 0.31 -2.66 13.04
C TYR A 12 1.44 -3.60 13.50
N GLN A 13 2.62 -3.39 12.93
CA GLN A 13 3.87 -3.82 13.54
C GLN A 13 4.96 -2.81 13.16
N PRO A 14 6.02 -2.67 13.99
CA PRO A 14 7.02 -1.62 13.76
C PRO A 14 7.88 -1.84 12.50
N ASP A 15 8.05 -3.09 12.07
CA ASP A 15 8.76 -3.41 10.84
C ASP A 15 7.78 -3.38 9.66
N LEU A 16 7.78 -2.27 8.91
CA LEU A 16 6.86 -2.08 7.79
C LEU A 16 7.11 -3.08 6.65
N ALA A 17 8.35 -3.48 6.42
CA ALA A 17 8.64 -4.49 5.40
C ALA A 17 8.03 -5.84 5.77
N ALA A 18 8.11 -6.22 7.05
CA ALA A 18 7.48 -7.45 7.54
C ALA A 18 5.96 -7.35 7.50
N ALA A 19 5.38 -6.19 7.86
CA ALA A 19 3.95 -5.94 7.78
C ALA A 19 3.46 -6.09 6.34
N PHE A 20 4.21 -5.53 5.40
CA PHE A 20 3.88 -5.61 3.97
C PHE A 20 3.89 -7.06 3.46
N ARG A 21 4.91 -7.83 3.81
CA ARG A 21 4.98 -9.25 3.43
C ARG A 21 3.79 -10.02 4.00
N GLY A 22 3.42 -9.76 5.24
CA GLY A 22 2.25 -10.39 5.86
C GLY A 22 0.95 -10.06 5.15
N GLU A 23 0.78 -8.81 4.73
CA GLU A 23 -0.38 -8.40 3.93
C GLU A 23 -0.39 -9.09 2.57
N GLN A 24 0.75 -9.18 1.91
CA GLN A 24 0.85 -9.87 0.63
C GLN A 24 0.50 -11.36 0.76
N GLU A 25 1.00 -12.02 1.79
CA GLU A 25 0.69 -13.43 2.06
C GLU A 25 -0.81 -13.64 2.30
N ARG A 26 -1.43 -12.75 3.04
CA ARG A 26 -2.87 -12.81 3.33
C ARG A 26 -3.71 -12.62 2.07
N GLU A 27 -3.36 -11.60 1.25
CA GLU A 27 -4.06 -11.36 -0.02
C GLU A 27 -3.89 -12.54 -0.98
N TRP A 28 -2.69 -13.11 -1.05
CA TRP A 28 -2.41 -14.26 -1.91
C TRP A 28 -3.19 -15.50 -1.48
N ALA A 29 -3.35 -15.71 -0.18
CA ALA A 29 -4.12 -16.83 0.35
C ALA A 29 -5.61 -16.70 0.03
N GLU A 30 -6.12 -15.46 -0.06
CA GLU A 30 -7.51 -15.22 -0.42
C GLU A 30 -7.75 -15.37 -1.93
N ASP A 31 -6.81 -14.88 -2.74
CA ASP A 31 -6.93 -14.92 -4.20
C ASP A 31 -5.53 -14.90 -4.83
N ASP A 32 -5.15 -15.99 -5.45
CA ASP A 32 -3.88 -16.12 -6.16
C ASP A 32 -3.97 -15.69 -7.63
N HIS A 33 -5.11 -15.18 -8.04
CA HIS A 33 -5.36 -14.70 -9.40
C HIS A 33 -5.05 -15.72 -10.49
N GLY A 34 -5.09 -17.00 -10.12
CA GLY A 34 -4.83 -18.09 -11.04
C GLY A 34 -3.36 -18.48 -11.21
N PHE A 35 -2.45 -17.85 -10.47
CA PHE A 35 -1.02 -18.12 -10.56
C PHE A 35 -0.54 -19.29 -9.70
N GLY A 36 -1.35 -19.71 -8.71
CA GLY A 36 -1.02 -20.88 -7.87
C GLY A 36 0.05 -20.60 -6.81
N ASP A 37 0.73 -21.66 -6.39
CA ASP A 37 1.75 -21.57 -5.35
C ASP A 37 3.02 -20.89 -5.87
N MET A 38 3.19 -19.63 -5.56
CA MET A 38 4.37 -18.84 -5.88
C MET A 38 4.76 -17.97 -4.70
N THR A 39 6.05 -17.88 -4.41
CA THR A 39 6.55 -16.90 -3.44
C THR A 39 6.55 -15.50 -4.08
N ALA A 40 6.65 -14.45 -3.25
CA ALA A 40 6.75 -13.09 -3.75
C ALA A 40 7.94 -12.92 -4.71
N GLU A 41 9.07 -13.54 -4.38
CA GLU A 41 10.27 -13.49 -5.23
C GLU A 41 10.03 -14.18 -6.58
N GLU A 42 9.37 -15.33 -6.56
CA GLU A 42 9.04 -16.04 -7.79
C GLU A 42 8.08 -15.25 -8.67
N ARG A 43 7.07 -14.60 -8.06
CA ARG A 43 6.12 -13.77 -8.81
C ARG A 43 6.85 -12.67 -9.59
N TRP A 44 7.71 -11.94 -8.92
CA TRP A 44 8.36 -10.79 -9.55
C TRP A 44 9.47 -11.16 -10.56
N ARG A 45 9.81 -12.45 -10.67
CA ARG A 45 10.65 -13.00 -11.74
C ARG A 45 9.84 -13.55 -12.90
N ASP A 46 8.53 -13.73 -12.70
CA ASP A 46 7.63 -14.32 -13.70
C ASP A 46 7.13 -13.23 -14.65
N PRO A 47 7.45 -13.30 -15.95
CA PRO A 47 6.98 -12.31 -16.91
C PRO A 47 5.44 -12.22 -16.99
N ASP A 48 4.73 -13.33 -16.79
CA ASP A 48 3.28 -13.32 -16.82
C ASP A 48 2.68 -12.57 -15.64
N TRP A 49 3.27 -12.70 -14.46
CA TRP A 49 2.87 -11.91 -13.30
C TRP A 49 3.15 -10.42 -13.51
N GLN A 50 4.33 -10.08 -14.01
CA GLN A 50 4.70 -8.70 -14.28
C GLN A 50 3.72 -8.06 -15.28
N GLU A 51 3.37 -8.77 -16.34
CA GLU A 51 2.40 -8.29 -17.32
C GLU A 51 1.02 -8.12 -16.68
N TYR A 52 0.58 -9.10 -15.89
CA TYR A 52 -0.71 -9.03 -15.21
C TYR A 52 -0.83 -7.78 -14.33
N VAL A 53 0.18 -7.51 -13.52
CA VAL A 53 0.20 -6.33 -12.65
C VAL A 53 0.27 -5.04 -13.46
N MET A 54 1.15 -4.99 -14.46
CA MET A 54 1.40 -3.75 -15.21
C MET A 54 0.34 -3.41 -16.25
N THR A 55 -0.54 -4.35 -16.58
CA THR A 55 -1.64 -4.11 -17.53
C THR A 55 -3.01 -4.04 -16.86
N GLY A 56 -3.14 -4.47 -15.63
CA GLY A 56 -4.42 -4.46 -14.93
C GLY A 56 -4.27 -4.30 -13.43
N GLY A 57 -3.51 -5.19 -12.83
CA GLY A 57 -3.28 -5.18 -11.39
C GLY A 57 -4.35 -5.91 -10.59
N THR A 58 -4.07 -6.14 -9.31
CA THR A 58 -4.95 -6.84 -8.39
C THR A 58 -5.82 -5.89 -7.56
N GLY A 59 -5.46 -4.59 -7.50
CA GLY A 59 -6.10 -3.63 -6.62
C GLY A 59 -5.77 -3.88 -5.15
N SER A 60 -4.56 -4.35 -4.86
CA SER A 60 -4.09 -4.68 -3.52
C SER A 60 -2.58 -4.50 -3.41
N VAL A 61 -2.03 -4.79 -2.22
CA VAL A 61 -0.57 -4.77 -1.98
C VAL A 61 0.21 -5.74 -2.86
N LEU A 62 -0.47 -6.70 -3.49
CA LEU A 62 0.17 -7.62 -4.42
C LEU A 62 0.72 -6.91 -5.66
N ASP A 63 0.28 -5.69 -5.92
CA ASP A 63 0.74 -4.91 -7.07
C ASP A 63 2.11 -4.28 -6.87
N GLN A 64 2.62 -4.24 -5.65
CA GLN A 64 3.94 -3.66 -5.35
C GLN A 64 4.98 -4.74 -5.06
N ILE A 65 6.23 -4.44 -5.43
CA ILE A 65 7.34 -5.37 -5.26
C ILE A 65 7.79 -5.43 -3.80
N ARG A 66 8.02 -4.24 -3.20
CA ARG A 66 8.53 -4.14 -1.83
C ARG A 66 8.30 -2.76 -1.26
N VAL A 67 8.51 -2.63 0.03
CA VAL A 67 8.56 -1.33 0.72
C VAL A 67 9.91 -0.68 0.44
N VAL A 68 9.89 0.60 0.11
CA VAL A 68 11.10 1.42 -0.05
C VAL A 68 11.16 2.45 1.09
N PRO A 69 12.33 3.07 1.35
CA PRO A 69 12.43 4.12 2.35
C PRO A 69 11.47 5.28 2.06
N GLU A 70 11.03 5.98 3.10
CA GLU A 70 10.06 7.07 3.00
C GLU A 70 10.55 8.25 2.13
N ASP A 71 11.86 8.41 2.03
CA ASP A 71 12.48 9.46 1.21
C ASP A 71 12.90 8.97 -0.19
N ASP A 72 12.54 7.75 -0.55
CA ASP A 72 12.85 7.18 -1.86
C ASP A 72 11.61 7.31 -2.77
N PHE A 73 11.62 8.34 -3.60
CA PHE A 73 10.50 8.68 -4.48
C PHE A 73 10.63 8.04 -5.87
N ARG A 74 11.25 6.86 -5.96
CA ARG A 74 11.37 6.15 -7.24
C ARG A 74 10.00 5.82 -7.82
N GLU A 75 9.92 5.86 -9.12
CA GLU A 75 8.73 5.47 -9.85
C GLU A 75 8.60 3.95 -9.91
N GLY A 76 7.38 3.47 -10.14
CA GLY A 76 7.12 2.06 -10.35
C GLY A 76 6.34 1.40 -9.22
N PRO A 77 6.27 0.07 -9.24
CA PRO A 77 5.42 -0.69 -8.33
C PRO A 77 6.08 -0.90 -6.97
N PHE A 78 6.25 0.19 -6.24
CA PHE A 78 6.86 0.17 -4.90
C PHE A 78 5.89 0.75 -3.89
N MET A 79 5.98 0.23 -2.64
CA MET A 79 5.20 0.72 -1.52
C MET A 79 6.07 1.68 -0.71
N ARG A 80 5.68 2.95 -0.64
CA ARG A 80 6.45 3.96 0.09
C ARG A 80 5.68 4.47 1.30
N PRO A 81 6.25 4.36 2.51
CA PRO A 81 5.66 5.01 3.68
C PRO A 81 5.65 6.52 3.50
N LEU A 82 4.61 7.18 3.98
CA LEU A 82 4.60 8.65 3.99
C LEU A 82 5.63 9.16 4.99
N THR A 83 6.23 10.31 4.67
CA THR A 83 7.07 11.03 5.62
C THR A 83 6.18 11.70 6.66
N ASP A 84 6.77 12.09 7.81
CA ASP A 84 6.05 12.83 8.84
C ASP A 84 5.47 14.14 8.29
N ALA A 85 6.21 14.84 7.44
CA ALA A 85 5.74 16.07 6.82
C ALA A 85 4.52 15.83 5.91
N GLU A 86 4.55 14.75 5.15
CA GLU A 86 3.41 14.37 4.31
C GLU A 86 2.17 14.08 5.15
N VAL A 87 2.32 13.33 6.23
CA VAL A 87 1.19 13.02 7.14
C VAL A 87 0.63 14.30 7.74
N ARG A 88 1.48 15.21 8.20
CA ARG A 88 1.03 16.47 8.82
C ARG A 88 0.32 17.40 7.85
N ALA A 89 0.52 17.24 6.56
CA ALA A 89 -0.17 18.05 5.56
C ALA A 89 -1.69 17.80 5.56
N TRP A 90 -2.13 16.60 5.91
CA TRP A 90 -3.56 16.26 5.97
C TRP A 90 -4.02 15.90 7.38
N CYS A 91 -3.09 15.65 8.30
CA CYS A 91 -3.37 15.39 9.72
C CYS A 91 -2.36 16.17 10.57
N PRO A 92 -2.65 17.43 10.93
CA PRO A 92 -1.66 18.31 11.59
C PRO A 92 -1.09 17.75 12.87
N GLY A 93 -1.83 16.92 13.62
CA GLY A 93 -1.36 16.27 14.82
C GLY A 93 -0.32 15.17 14.57
N GLY A 94 -0.21 14.69 13.35
CA GLY A 94 0.77 13.68 12.97
C GLY A 94 0.45 12.26 13.41
N ARG A 95 -0.74 12.02 13.97
CA ARG A 95 -1.18 10.71 14.47
C ARG A 95 -2.59 10.42 13.98
N PRO A 96 -2.75 10.17 12.67
CA PRO A 96 -4.09 9.94 12.10
C PRO A 96 -4.71 8.66 12.62
N THR A 97 -6.02 8.71 12.87
CA THR A 97 -6.82 7.51 13.10
C THR A 97 -7.27 6.94 11.75
N GLU A 98 -7.85 5.76 11.77
CA GLU A 98 -8.45 5.17 10.56
C GLU A 98 -9.49 6.11 9.97
N THR A 99 -10.35 6.70 10.81
CA THR A 99 -11.37 7.66 10.37
C THR A 99 -10.75 8.88 9.69
N ASP A 100 -9.69 9.44 10.25
CA ASP A 100 -8.97 10.58 9.66
C ASP A 100 -8.44 10.24 8.28
N TRP A 101 -7.87 9.06 8.13
CA TRP A 101 -7.28 8.58 6.89
C TRP A 101 -8.34 8.34 5.80
N VAL A 102 -9.42 7.64 6.14
CA VAL A 102 -10.52 7.38 5.22
C VAL A 102 -11.14 8.70 4.74
N GLU A 103 -11.36 9.63 5.66
CA GLU A 103 -11.90 10.95 5.32
C GLU A 103 -10.96 11.75 4.43
N ALA A 104 -9.65 11.72 4.72
CA ALA A 104 -8.65 12.42 3.92
C ALA A 104 -8.59 11.88 2.49
N LEU A 105 -8.65 10.56 2.33
CA LEU A 105 -8.69 9.94 0.99
C LEU A 105 -9.98 10.29 0.25
N SER A 106 -11.13 10.18 0.90
CA SER A 106 -12.42 10.45 0.24
C SER A 106 -12.65 11.92 -0.08
N SER A 107 -12.05 12.83 0.68
CA SER A 107 -12.18 14.28 0.43
C SER A 107 -11.15 14.83 -0.53
N GLY A 108 -10.15 14.03 -0.91
CA GLY A 108 -9.06 14.49 -1.77
C GLY A 108 -7.97 15.27 -1.05
N ARG A 109 -8.00 15.37 0.27
CA ARG A 109 -6.92 16.00 1.03
C ARG A 109 -5.64 15.15 1.06
N LEU A 110 -5.80 13.85 0.95
CA LEU A 110 -4.70 12.89 0.79
C LEU A 110 -4.81 12.27 -0.58
N ASP A 111 -3.76 12.41 -1.37
CA ASP A 111 -3.75 11.91 -2.74
C ASP A 111 -3.45 10.41 -2.80
N TYR A 112 -3.95 9.78 -3.85
CA TYR A 112 -3.49 8.47 -4.27
C TYR A 112 -2.17 8.64 -5.01
N PRO A 113 -1.26 7.64 -4.92
CA PRO A 113 0.00 7.71 -5.66
C PRO A 113 -0.20 7.52 -7.17
N ASP A 114 0.91 7.56 -7.90
CA ASP A 114 0.90 7.28 -9.34
C ASP A 114 0.51 5.83 -9.62
N ARG A 115 0.20 5.52 -10.88
CA ARG A 115 -0.15 4.17 -11.33
C ARG A 115 0.91 3.16 -10.90
N ALA A 116 0.44 2.00 -10.48
CA ALA A 116 1.22 0.87 -9.97
C ALA A 116 1.86 1.11 -8.60
N ALA A 117 1.96 2.35 -8.14
CA ALA A 117 2.58 2.67 -6.87
C ALA A 117 1.63 2.51 -5.69
N GLY A 118 2.20 2.39 -4.51
CA GLY A 118 1.46 2.35 -3.25
C GLY A 118 2.09 3.25 -2.20
N ASN A 119 1.28 3.66 -1.25
CA ASN A 119 1.70 4.36 -0.04
C ASN A 119 1.18 3.64 1.19
N CYS A 120 1.81 3.89 2.31
CA CYS A 120 1.32 3.40 3.59
C CYS A 120 1.62 4.40 4.70
N THR A 121 0.88 4.28 5.78
CA THR A 121 1.08 5.09 6.97
C THR A 121 0.56 4.36 8.20
N VAL A 122 1.16 4.65 9.34
CA VAL A 122 0.66 4.13 10.62
C VAL A 122 -0.62 4.85 10.99
N LEU A 123 -1.61 4.11 11.47
CA LEU A 123 -2.86 4.64 11.98
C LEU A 123 -2.93 4.37 13.48
N TYR A 124 -3.44 5.33 14.22
CA TYR A 124 -3.39 5.35 15.69
C TYR A 124 -4.79 5.14 16.27
N ASP A 125 -4.84 4.58 17.48
CA ASP A 125 -6.08 4.45 18.22
C ASP A 125 -6.41 5.76 18.96
N GLU A 126 -7.50 5.76 19.72
CA GLU A 126 -7.97 6.94 20.47
C GLU A 126 -6.97 7.38 21.55
N ASP A 127 -6.14 6.47 22.02
CA ASP A 127 -5.10 6.76 23.03
C ASP A 127 -3.79 7.26 22.40
N GLY A 128 -3.76 7.39 21.06
CA GLY A 128 -2.58 7.83 20.35
C GLY A 128 -1.52 6.76 20.18
N LYS A 129 -1.89 5.49 20.29
CA LYS A 129 -0.97 4.36 20.10
C LYS A 129 -1.12 3.79 18.70
N PRO A 130 -0.02 3.34 18.09
CA PRO A 130 -0.09 2.66 16.79
C PRO A 130 -1.01 1.43 16.88
N ALA A 131 -1.97 1.33 15.97
CA ALA A 131 -2.97 0.27 16.00
C ALA A 131 -3.08 -0.48 14.67
N LEU A 132 -2.99 0.25 13.55
CA LEU A 132 -3.15 -0.31 12.22
C LEU A 132 -2.12 0.31 11.28
N ILE A 133 -2.01 -0.28 10.10
CA ILE A 133 -1.33 0.36 8.97
C ILE A 133 -2.36 0.51 7.87
N GLY A 134 -2.45 1.71 7.30
CA GLY A 134 -3.23 1.98 6.10
C GLY A 134 -2.37 1.78 4.87
N TRP A 135 -2.86 0.97 3.94
CA TRP A 135 -2.23 0.70 2.65
C TRP A 135 -3.13 1.23 1.56
N TRP A 136 -2.61 1.98 0.62
CA TRP A 136 -3.41 2.41 -0.54
C TRP A 136 -2.52 2.56 -1.76
N GLY A 137 -3.15 2.48 -2.90
CA GLY A 137 -2.42 2.53 -4.15
C GLY A 137 -3.34 2.70 -5.35
N VAL A 138 -2.75 2.59 -6.53
CA VAL A 138 -3.45 2.71 -7.81
C VAL A 138 -2.99 1.57 -8.71
N THR A 139 -3.94 0.93 -9.40
CA THR A 139 -3.59 -0.11 -10.37
C THR A 139 -2.86 0.50 -11.58
N ALA A 140 -2.16 -0.34 -12.33
CA ALA A 140 -1.31 0.14 -13.44
C ALA A 140 -2.06 0.38 -14.75
N ASP A 141 -3.30 -0.04 -14.86
CA ASP A 141 -4.09 0.06 -16.10
C ASP A 141 -4.50 1.47 -16.54
#